data_7eac81fa0dcb02e7d2a2935ca55116e3
#
_entry.id   7eac81fa0dcb02e7d2a2935ca55116e3
#
_cell.length_a   1.000
_cell.length_b   1.000
_cell.length_c   1.000
_cell.angle_alpha   90.00
_cell.angle_beta   90.00
_cell.angle_gamma   90.00
#
_symmetry.space_group_name_H-M   'P 1'
#
loop_
_entity.id
_entity.type
_entity.pdbx_description
1 polymer ?
#
loop_
_entity_poly.entity_id
_entity_poly.type
_entity_poly.pdbx_seq_one_letter_code
_entity_poly.pdbx_strand_id
1 'polypeptide(L)'
;MRETDPFGPFAAKMRAAGLSESALSAFAANYRALCRNETGLMPEAGLEAVEALPQAAALRDPGAERFGALMRETVVIKLNGGLGTGMGLEKAKSLLTVRDGLTFLDLIARQMLLLRARAGSAEVPRLLFMNSFSTSGDTLAFLAKYPELGAPVGLEFMQSMVPKVLVDGLTPLEWPAQPDLEWCPPGHGDLYASLAGSGWLERLLGEGIRYAFVSNSDNLGATLDPALLGWFAESGASFAMEVTRRTEADRKGGHLARRKSDGRLVLRESAQCPREDEAAFQDIGRHRFFNTNNLWLRLDRLKEALEAAGGYLPLPMIRNVKTADPRDPASPAVYQLETAMGAAIESFAGAQAIEVGRSRFAPVKTTGDLLVVRSSACRLTDDHRIELDPVRQGQPPLVDLDGRHYRFVDGLEGLVPEGAPCLRDCRKLSVQGRFRFAQGVVLRGEAAFAHDGDGVQEVARGNYGTEPGGAA
;
A
#
# COMPACT_ATOMS: atom_id res chain seq x y z
N MET A 1 -26.93 18.32 34.50
CA MET A 1 -25.59 17.78 34.19
C MET A 1 -25.40 17.98 32.71
N ARG A 2 -24.39 18.71 32.24
CA ARG A 2 -24.03 18.73 30.83
C ARG A 2 -23.54 17.31 30.49
N GLU A 3 -24.20 16.60 29.57
CA GLU A 3 -23.66 15.39 29.00
C GLU A 3 -22.24 15.72 28.53
N THR A 4 -21.24 15.16 29.18
CA THR A 4 -19.85 15.31 28.73
C THR A 4 -19.74 14.63 27.37
N ASP A 5 -19.37 15.40 26.36
CA ASP A 5 -19.10 14.85 25.02
C ASP A 5 -18.09 13.68 25.16
N PRO A 6 -18.47 12.44 24.85
CA PRO A 6 -17.60 11.29 25.05
C PRO A 6 -16.32 11.37 24.19
N PHE A 7 -16.31 12.21 23.15
CA PHE A 7 -15.13 12.49 22.34
C PHE A 7 -14.17 13.53 22.98
N GLY A 8 -14.62 14.31 23.94
CA GLY A 8 -13.84 15.37 24.58
C GLY A 8 -12.44 14.95 25.04
N PRO A 9 -12.27 13.82 25.76
CA PRO A 9 -10.95 13.33 26.18
C PRO A 9 -10.02 13.01 25.02
N PHE A 10 -10.53 12.41 23.91
CA PHE A 10 -9.76 12.15 22.71
C PHE A 10 -9.31 13.45 22.03
N ALA A 11 -10.21 14.42 21.88
CA ALA A 11 -9.88 15.71 21.29
C ALA A 11 -8.79 16.44 22.07
N ALA A 12 -8.88 16.43 23.41
CA ALA A 12 -7.87 17.02 24.28
C ALA A 12 -6.50 16.36 24.10
N LYS A 13 -6.46 15.01 24.10
CA LYS A 13 -5.25 14.21 23.89
C LYS A 13 -4.61 14.47 22.51
N MET A 14 -5.43 14.48 21.45
CA MET A 14 -4.96 14.72 20.08
C MET A 14 -4.43 16.16 19.89
N ARG A 15 -5.09 17.17 20.44
CA ARG A 15 -4.62 18.57 20.41
C ARG A 15 -3.33 18.77 21.20
N ALA A 16 -3.21 18.13 22.37
CA ALA A 16 -1.97 18.15 23.15
C ALA A 16 -0.79 17.53 22.40
N ALA A 17 -1.05 16.55 21.53
CA ALA A 17 -0.06 15.95 20.63
C ALA A 17 0.19 16.77 19.34
N GLY A 18 -0.46 17.93 19.16
CA GLY A 18 -0.25 18.82 18.00
C GLY A 18 -0.91 18.35 16.70
N LEU A 19 -1.91 17.46 16.78
CA LEU A 19 -2.60 16.96 15.59
C LEU A 19 -3.53 18.00 14.98
N SER A 20 -3.71 17.95 13.66
CA SER A 20 -4.55 18.90 12.92
C SER A 20 -6.04 18.71 13.18
N GLU A 21 -6.83 19.78 12.98
CA GLU A 21 -8.29 19.69 13.10
C GLU A 21 -8.90 18.73 12.06
N SER A 22 -8.27 18.55 10.88
CA SER A 22 -8.69 17.53 9.92
C SER A 22 -8.52 16.11 10.47
N ALA A 23 -7.40 15.82 11.13
CA ALA A 23 -7.17 14.53 11.79
C ALA A 23 -8.16 14.31 12.95
N LEU A 24 -8.44 15.36 13.75
CA LEU A 24 -9.44 15.30 14.81
C LEU A 24 -10.84 15.00 14.24
N SER A 25 -11.24 15.71 13.19
CA SER A 25 -12.56 15.53 12.55
C SER A 25 -12.73 14.12 11.98
N ALA A 26 -11.69 13.61 11.30
CA ALA A 26 -11.68 12.24 10.75
C ALA A 26 -11.81 11.19 11.86
N PHE A 27 -11.02 11.31 12.93
CA PHE A 27 -11.09 10.37 14.05
C PHE A 27 -12.42 10.48 14.80
N ALA A 28 -12.96 11.69 15.00
CA ALA A 28 -14.26 11.91 15.65
C ALA A 28 -15.39 11.21 14.88
N ALA A 29 -15.35 11.22 13.54
CA ALA A 29 -16.32 10.51 12.71
C ALA A 29 -16.26 9.00 12.94
N ASN A 30 -15.06 8.41 12.93
CA ASN A 30 -14.84 6.99 13.19
C ASN A 30 -15.24 6.60 14.62
N TYR A 31 -14.90 7.41 15.62
CA TYR A 31 -15.28 7.17 17.00
C TYR A 31 -16.80 7.21 17.21
N ARG A 32 -17.49 8.18 16.59
CA ARG A 32 -18.96 8.22 16.62
C ARG A 32 -19.59 7.00 15.93
N ALA A 33 -19.02 6.53 14.83
CA ALA A 33 -19.44 5.29 14.17
C ALA A 33 -19.27 4.09 15.11
N LEU A 34 -18.13 3.99 15.82
CA LEU A 34 -17.88 2.97 16.82
C LEU A 34 -18.93 3.03 17.96
N CYS A 35 -19.23 4.22 18.49
CA CYS A 35 -20.26 4.41 19.54
C CYS A 35 -21.67 3.99 19.07
N ARG A 36 -21.98 4.12 17.79
CA ARG A 36 -23.22 3.60 17.19
C ARG A 36 -23.15 2.09 16.88
N ASN A 37 -22.07 1.43 17.27
CA ASN A 37 -21.78 0.03 16.97
C ASN A 37 -21.79 -0.30 15.46
N GLU A 38 -21.40 0.65 14.62
CA GLU A 38 -21.19 0.41 13.21
C GLU A 38 -19.97 -0.50 13.04
N THR A 39 -20.14 -1.58 12.32
CA THR A 39 -19.08 -2.59 12.15
C THR A 39 -18.18 -2.32 10.95
N GLY A 40 -18.63 -1.49 10.01
CA GLY A 40 -17.99 -1.30 8.71
C GLY A 40 -18.11 -2.52 7.78
N LEU A 41 -18.88 -3.55 8.16
CA LEU A 41 -19.05 -4.75 7.35
C LEU A 41 -19.87 -4.45 6.08
N MET A 42 -19.47 -5.07 4.98
CA MET A 42 -20.13 -5.02 3.69
C MET A 42 -20.61 -6.42 3.29
N PRO A 43 -21.87 -6.79 3.60
CA PRO A 43 -22.42 -8.10 3.22
C PRO A 43 -22.49 -8.29 1.70
N GLU A 44 -22.22 -9.52 1.25
CA GLU A 44 -22.26 -9.90 -0.18
C GLU A 44 -23.62 -9.63 -0.81
N ALA A 45 -24.70 -9.78 -0.05
CA ALA A 45 -26.05 -9.53 -0.53
C ALA A 45 -26.29 -8.10 -1.05
N GLY A 46 -25.53 -7.12 -0.51
CA GLY A 46 -25.56 -5.71 -0.90
C GLY A 46 -24.66 -5.35 -2.08
N LEU A 47 -23.89 -6.31 -2.61
CA LEU A 47 -22.87 -6.07 -3.60
C LEU A 47 -23.14 -6.81 -4.92
N GLU A 48 -22.64 -6.21 -5.99
CA GLU A 48 -22.58 -6.80 -7.32
C GLU A 48 -21.14 -6.86 -7.80
N ALA A 49 -20.80 -7.91 -8.55
CA ALA A 49 -19.50 -8.00 -9.20
C ALA A 49 -19.37 -6.92 -10.28
N VAL A 50 -18.16 -6.39 -10.44
CA VAL A 50 -17.83 -5.53 -11.57
C VAL A 50 -17.44 -6.42 -12.75
N GLU A 51 -18.23 -6.37 -13.84
CA GLU A 51 -18.05 -7.25 -15.00
C GLU A 51 -16.91 -6.79 -15.91
N ALA A 52 -16.83 -5.49 -16.19
CA ALA A 52 -15.84 -4.91 -17.09
C ALA A 52 -15.43 -3.50 -16.65
N LEU A 53 -14.21 -3.14 -16.99
CA LEU A 53 -13.64 -1.82 -16.78
C LEU A 53 -12.88 -1.37 -18.03
N PRO A 54 -12.66 -0.05 -18.22
CA PRO A 54 -11.69 0.45 -19.17
C PRO A 54 -10.33 -0.24 -18.94
N GLN A 55 -9.62 -0.53 -20.00
CA GLN A 55 -8.32 -1.20 -19.95
C GLN A 55 -7.20 -0.21 -20.28
N ALA A 56 -6.21 -0.10 -19.42
CA ALA A 56 -5.06 0.79 -19.65
C ALA A 56 -4.32 0.45 -20.96
N ALA A 57 -4.28 -0.82 -21.35
CA ALA A 57 -3.67 -1.25 -22.60
C ALA A 57 -4.35 -0.70 -23.88
N ALA A 58 -5.59 -0.24 -23.77
CA ALA A 58 -6.33 0.37 -24.88
C ALA A 58 -6.19 1.92 -24.92
N LEU A 59 -5.53 2.51 -23.93
CA LEU A 59 -5.33 3.95 -23.89
C LEU A 59 -4.29 4.40 -24.91
N ARG A 60 -4.43 5.64 -25.36
CA ARG A 60 -3.48 6.29 -26.25
C ARG A 60 -2.52 7.16 -25.45
N ASP A 61 -1.27 7.19 -25.87
CA ASP A 61 -0.30 8.16 -25.35
C ASP A 61 -0.78 9.58 -25.74
N PRO A 62 -0.85 10.51 -24.77
CA PRO A 62 -1.30 11.89 -25.04
C PRO A 62 -0.31 12.69 -25.91
N GLY A 63 0.87 12.15 -26.19
CA GLY A 63 1.97 12.84 -26.85
C GLY A 63 2.81 13.70 -25.90
N ALA A 64 4.05 13.96 -26.29
CA ALA A 64 5.06 14.57 -25.40
C ALA A 64 4.65 15.97 -24.89
N GLU A 65 4.08 16.81 -25.76
CA GLU A 65 3.65 18.16 -25.38
C GLU A 65 2.55 18.14 -24.31
N ARG A 66 1.49 17.36 -24.56
CA ARG A 66 0.36 17.20 -23.61
C ARG A 66 0.82 16.58 -22.30
N PHE A 67 1.64 15.53 -22.38
CA PHE A 67 2.22 14.90 -21.19
C PHE A 67 3.06 15.88 -20.37
N GLY A 68 3.94 16.66 -21.03
CA GLY A 68 4.73 17.70 -20.37
C GLY A 68 3.86 18.78 -19.69
N ALA A 69 2.74 19.17 -20.32
CA ALA A 69 1.78 20.09 -19.69
C ALA A 69 1.12 19.47 -18.45
N LEU A 70 0.62 18.25 -18.56
CA LEU A 70 -0.03 17.54 -17.45
C LEU A 70 0.94 17.28 -16.29
N MET A 71 2.21 16.96 -16.56
CA MET A 71 3.21 16.75 -15.51
C MET A 71 3.46 18.00 -14.68
N ARG A 72 3.38 19.21 -15.27
CA ARG A 72 3.47 20.47 -14.52
C ARG A 72 2.33 20.68 -13.54
N GLU A 73 1.19 20.03 -13.78
CA GLU A 73 0.00 20.09 -12.93
C GLU A 73 -0.13 18.86 -12.01
N THR A 74 0.92 18.01 -11.89
CA THR A 74 0.84 16.73 -11.19
C THR A 74 1.84 16.62 -10.05
N VAL A 75 1.38 16.03 -8.93
CA VAL A 75 2.22 15.55 -7.83
C VAL A 75 2.18 14.02 -7.76
N VAL A 76 3.34 13.42 -7.54
CA VAL A 76 3.47 11.99 -7.19
C VAL A 76 3.58 11.88 -5.68
N ILE A 77 2.67 11.15 -5.04
CA ILE A 77 2.66 10.93 -3.60
C ILE A 77 2.98 9.46 -3.33
N LYS A 78 4.03 9.22 -2.55
CA LYS A 78 4.44 7.88 -2.11
C LYS A 78 4.08 7.68 -0.64
N LEU A 79 3.23 6.68 -0.34
CA LEU A 79 2.91 6.32 1.04
C LEU A 79 4.09 5.56 1.65
N ASN A 80 4.69 6.11 2.68
CA ASN A 80 5.95 5.64 3.26
C ASN A 80 5.93 5.57 4.81
N GLY A 81 4.75 5.40 5.40
CA GLY A 81 4.59 5.37 6.86
C GLY A 81 4.96 4.05 7.54
N GLY A 82 5.18 2.97 6.79
CA GLY A 82 5.38 1.64 7.36
C GLY A 82 6.84 1.30 7.67
N LEU A 83 7.10 0.78 8.88
CA LEU A 83 8.41 0.25 9.28
C LEU A 83 8.70 -1.15 8.73
N GLY A 84 7.67 -1.92 8.33
CA GLY A 84 7.87 -3.33 7.94
C GLY A 84 8.16 -4.26 9.12
N THR A 85 7.63 -3.98 10.29
CA THR A 85 7.82 -4.78 11.51
C THR A 85 7.44 -6.25 11.35
N GLY A 86 6.48 -6.55 10.45
CA GLY A 86 6.14 -7.93 10.08
C GLY A 86 7.30 -8.71 9.44
N MET A 87 8.29 -8.00 8.88
CA MET A 87 9.53 -8.54 8.30
C MET A 87 10.76 -8.33 9.20
N GLY A 88 10.56 -7.89 10.45
CA GLY A 88 11.64 -7.66 11.43
C GLY A 88 12.44 -6.36 11.21
N LEU A 89 11.90 -5.40 10.48
CA LEU A 89 12.60 -4.15 10.20
C LEU A 89 12.37 -3.14 11.33
N GLU A 90 13.44 -2.43 11.71
CA GLU A 90 13.45 -1.34 12.71
C GLU A 90 13.43 0.04 12.05
N LYS A 91 13.73 0.11 10.76
CA LYS A 91 13.77 1.33 9.94
C LYS A 91 12.64 1.35 8.92
N ALA A 92 12.49 2.49 8.24
CA ALA A 92 11.55 2.62 7.14
C ALA A 92 11.72 1.47 6.14
N LYS A 93 10.64 0.76 5.83
CA LYS A 93 10.64 -0.38 4.90
C LYS A 93 11.23 -0.03 3.53
N SER A 94 11.06 1.21 3.11
CA SER A 94 11.58 1.72 1.85
C SER A 94 13.13 1.80 1.78
N LEU A 95 13.81 1.63 2.91
CA LEU A 95 15.28 1.48 2.98
C LEU A 95 15.74 0.04 2.75
N LEU A 96 14.82 -0.92 2.67
CA LEU A 96 15.18 -2.30 2.39
C LEU A 96 15.78 -2.42 0.99
N THR A 97 16.95 -3.09 0.91
CA THR A 97 17.59 -3.39 -0.38
C THR A 97 16.73 -4.38 -1.16
N VAL A 98 16.38 -4.00 -2.37
CA VAL A 98 15.49 -4.76 -3.24
C VAL A 98 16.28 -5.53 -4.29
N ARG A 99 17.16 -4.84 -5.03
CA ARG A 99 17.92 -5.44 -6.14
C ARG A 99 19.19 -4.64 -6.44
N ASP A 100 20.27 -5.32 -6.79
CA ASP A 100 21.54 -4.71 -7.24
C ASP A 100 22.08 -3.63 -6.28
N GLY A 101 21.91 -3.85 -4.98
CA GLY A 101 22.28 -2.90 -3.93
C GLY A 101 21.36 -1.69 -3.81
N LEU A 102 20.29 -1.61 -4.60
CA LEU A 102 19.33 -0.49 -4.60
C LEU A 102 18.17 -0.75 -3.65
N THR A 103 17.81 0.27 -2.89
CA THR A 103 16.62 0.28 -2.02
C THR A 103 15.37 0.71 -2.79
N PHE A 104 14.18 0.57 -2.17
CA PHE A 104 12.96 1.15 -2.73
C PHE A 104 13.10 2.66 -2.96
N LEU A 105 13.71 3.39 -2.01
CA LEU A 105 13.92 4.84 -2.15
C LEU A 105 14.87 5.18 -3.29
N ASP A 106 15.94 4.39 -3.52
CA ASP A 106 16.82 4.58 -4.68
C ASP A 106 16.03 4.50 -5.98
N LEU A 107 15.21 3.46 -6.11
CA LEU A 107 14.45 3.24 -7.34
C LEU A 107 13.39 4.31 -7.55
N ILE A 108 12.67 4.73 -6.49
CA ILE A 108 11.71 5.85 -6.55
C ILE A 108 12.41 7.15 -6.95
N ALA A 109 13.55 7.46 -6.34
CA ALA A 109 14.33 8.65 -6.68
C ALA A 109 14.73 8.65 -8.16
N ARG A 110 15.30 7.54 -8.65
CA ARG A 110 15.71 7.39 -10.05
C ARG A 110 14.54 7.45 -11.03
N GLN A 111 13.40 6.83 -10.70
CA GLN A 111 12.17 6.94 -11.49
C GLN A 111 11.72 8.40 -11.61
N MET A 112 11.76 9.15 -10.51
CA MET A 112 11.36 10.55 -10.50
C MET A 112 12.31 11.42 -11.31
N LEU A 113 13.62 11.24 -11.16
CA LEU A 113 14.62 11.99 -11.93
C LEU A 113 14.49 11.73 -13.44
N LEU A 114 14.20 10.48 -13.82
CA LEU A 114 13.95 10.12 -15.21
C LEU A 114 12.68 10.79 -15.75
N LEU A 115 11.59 10.82 -14.97
CA LEU A 115 10.36 11.53 -15.34
C LEU A 115 10.61 13.02 -15.53
N ARG A 116 11.36 13.67 -14.64
CA ARG A 116 11.75 15.08 -14.74
C ARG A 116 12.59 15.35 -15.98
N ALA A 117 13.54 14.47 -16.28
CA ALA A 117 14.34 14.57 -17.51
C ALA A 117 13.48 14.47 -18.77
N ARG A 118 12.52 13.56 -18.82
CA ARG A 118 11.55 13.44 -19.93
C ARG A 118 10.63 14.66 -20.05
N ALA A 119 10.33 15.33 -18.94
CA ALA A 119 9.56 16.57 -18.93
C ALA A 119 10.37 17.80 -19.34
N GLY A 120 11.69 17.67 -19.46
CA GLY A 120 12.59 18.82 -19.65
C GLY A 120 12.60 19.78 -18.47
N SER A 121 12.38 19.29 -17.25
CA SER A 121 12.28 20.09 -16.02
C SER A 121 13.04 19.45 -14.87
N ALA A 122 13.63 20.29 -14.01
CA ALA A 122 14.27 19.83 -12.78
C ALA A 122 13.29 19.66 -11.61
N GLU A 123 12.08 20.22 -11.69
CA GLU A 123 11.17 20.35 -10.55
C GLU A 123 9.84 19.60 -10.70
N VAL A 124 9.42 19.32 -11.93
CA VAL A 124 8.12 18.70 -12.19
C VAL A 124 8.27 17.33 -12.86
N PRO A 125 7.42 16.36 -12.50
CA PRO A 125 6.34 16.45 -11.50
C PRO A 125 6.89 16.62 -10.07
N ARG A 126 6.05 17.17 -9.19
CA ARG A 126 6.36 17.23 -7.75
C ARG A 126 6.41 15.80 -7.18
N LEU A 127 7.29 15.58 -6.20
CA LEU A 127 7.35 14.35 -5.41
C LEU A 127 7.08 14.67 -3.95
N LEU A 128 6.19 13.90 -3.32
CA LEU A 128 5.96 13.94 -1.88
C LEU A 128 5.92 12.53 -1.30
N PHE A 129 6.43 12.38 -0.10
CA PHE A 129 6.28 11.18 0.73
C PHE A 129 5.31 11.47 1.87
N MET A 130 4.32 10.59 2.08
CA MET A 130 3.59 10.56 3.33
C MET A 130 4.36 9.65 4.29
N ASN A 131 5.16 10.25 5.15
CA ASN A 131 5.93 9.55 6.17
C ASN A 131 5.16 9.48 7.49
N SER A 132 5.52 8.54 8.35
CA SER A 132 5.16 8.55 9.77
C SER A 132 6.29 9.12 10.61
N PHE A 133 6.00 9.43 11.87
CA PHE A 133 7.04 9.84 12.83
C PHE A 133 8.19 8.83 12.93
N SER A 134 7.93 7.54 12.69
CA SER A 134 8.94 6.48 12.72
C SER A 134 9.76 6.35 11.42
N THR A 135 9.33 6.94 10.32
CA THR A 135 9.99 6.76 9.02
C THR A 135 10.59 8.04 8.44
N SER A 136 10.17 9.22 8.92
CA SER A 136 10.58 10.52 8.42
C SER A 136 12.09 10.73 8.50
N GLY A 137 12.68 10.60 9.68
CA GLY A 137 14.10 10.87 9.90
C GLY A 137 14.99 10.04 8.98
N ASP A 138 14.77 8.73 8.91
CA ASP A 138 15.51 7.80 8.07
C ASP A 138 15.32 8.11 6.57
N THR A 139 14.09 8.43 6.16
CA THR A 139 13.75 8.73 4.77
C THR A 139 14.43 10.01 4.30
N LEU A 140 14.35 11.09 5.07
CA LEU A 140 14.95 12.37 4.72
C LEU A 140 16.48 12.30 4.71
N ALA A 141 17.09 11.62 5.69
CA ALA A 141 18.54 11.39 5.72
C ALA A 141 19.00 10.61 4.48
N PHE A 142 18.24 9.61 4.05
CA PHE A 142 18.55 8.84 2.86
C PHE A 142 18.41 9.66 1.57
N LEU A 143 17.33 10.44 1.44
CA LEU A 143 17.07 11.26 0.24
C LEU A 143 18.06 12.42 0.07
N ALA A 144 18.80 12.79 1.11
CA ALA A 144 19.87 13.80 1.01
C ALA A 144 20.95 13.45 -0.03
N LYS A 145 21.10 12.17 -0.40
CA LYS A 145 22.01 11.75 -1.49
C LYS A 145 21.48 12.02 -2.90
N TYR A 146 20.22 12.49 -3.02
CA TYR A 146 19.57 12.88 -4.27
C TYR A 146 19.18 14.38 -4.27
N PRO A 147 20.16 15.31 -4.23
CA PRO A 147 19.88 16.75 -4.12
C PRO A 147 19.04 17.29 -5.29
N GLU A 148 19.04 16.59 -6.43
CA GLU A 148 18.25 16.96 -7.62
C GLU A 148 16.73 16.79 -7.37
N LEU A 149 16.32 16.04 -6.37
CA LEU A 149 14.90 15.94 -5.98
C LEU A 149 14.40 17.21 -5.27
N GLY A 150 15.30 18.02 -4.74
CA GLY A 150 15.04 19.19 -3.91
C GLY A 150 15.43 19.00 -2.45
N ALA A 151 15.21 20.02 -1.62
CA ALA A 151 15.50 19.92 -0.20
C ALA A 151 14.63 18.83 0.47
N PRO A 152 15.22 17.89 1.22
CA PRO A 152 14.47 16.75 1.79
C PRO A 152 13.23 17.14 2.58
N VAL A 153 13.29 18.20 3.38
CA VAL A 153 12.15 18.74 4.16
C VAL A 153 10.95 19.16 3.29
N GLY A 154 11.19 19.52 2.04
CA GLY A 154 10.15 19.86 1.07
C GLY A 154 9.58 18.65 0.32
N LEU A 155 10.01 17.42 0.67
CA LEU A 155 9.59 16.18 0.02
C LEU A 155 8.61 15.36 0.88
N GLU A 156 8.16 15.86 2.03
CA GLU A 156 7.28 15.09 2.90
C GLU A 156 6.11 15.87 3.49
N PHE A 157 5.12 15.11 3.90
CA PHE A 157 4.14 15.46 4.93
C PHE A 157 3.91 14.26 5.84
N MET A 158 3.43 14.54 7.07
CA MET A 158 3.35 13.52 8.09
C MET A 158 1.97 12.87 8.12
N GLN A 159 1.97 11.53 8.16
CA GLN A 159 0.79 10.77 8.56
C GLN A 159 0.45 11.07 10.01
N SER A 160 -0.83 11.21 10.31
CA SER A 160 -1.32 11.39 11.69
C SER A 160 -1.14 10.11 12.50
N MET A 161 -1.33 10.24 13.80
CA MET A 161 -1.54 9.15 14.73
C MET A 161 -2.89 9.34 15.43
N VAL A 162 -3.50 8.26 15.87
CA VAL A 162 -4.79 8.34 16.59
C VAL A 162 -4.71 7.56 17.90
N PRO A 163 -5.43 7.99 18.95
CA PRO A 163 -5.46 7.28 20.21
C PRO A 163 -6.10 5.89 20.04
N LYS A 164 -5.53 4.88 20.68
CA LYS A 164 -6.21 3.60 20.87
C LYS A 164 -7.42 3.79 21.77
N VAL A 165 -8.53 3.11 21.44
CA VAL A 165 -9.78 3.19 22.20
C VAL A 165 -9.91 1.92 23.03
N LEU A 166 -10.03 2.04 24.37
CA LEU A 166 -10.30 0.88 25.21
C LEU A 166 -11.64 0.24 24.81
N VAL A 167 -11.65 -1.09 24.72
CA VAL A 167 -12.89 -1.84 24.41
C VAL A 167 -13.91 -1.65 25.53
N ASP A 168 -13.43 -1.67 26.78
CA ASP A 168 -14.24 -1.37 27.95
C ASP A 168 -14.32 0.13 28.18
N GLY A 169 -15.53 0.67 28.15
CA GLY A 169 -15.82 2.07 28.40
C GLY A 169 -15.58 3.04 27.25
N LEU A 170 -15.02 2.61 26.12
CA LEU A 170 -14.75 3.41 24.91
C LEU A 170 -14.01 4.73 25.21
N THR A 171 -13.06 4.71 26.15
CA THR A 171 -12.20 5.84 26.53
C THR A 171 -10.82 5.73 25.88
N PRO A 172 -10.04 6.83 25.79
CA PRO A 172 -8.67 6.72 25.30
C PRO A 172 -7.82 5.85 26.21
N LEU A 173 -6.96 5.04 25.62
CA LEU A 173 -5.96 4.27 26.37
C LEU A 173 -4.99 5.24 27.04
N GLU A 174 -4.73 5.02 28.34
CA GLU A 174 -3.64 5.62 29.09
C GLU A 174 -2.63 4.53 29.46
N TRP A 175 -1.36 4.72 29.07
CA TRP A 175 -0.28 3.78 29.31
C TRP A 175 1.01 4.50 29.72
N PRO A 176 1.07 5.09 30.93
CA PRO A 176 2.15 5.98 31.35
C PRO A 176 3.55 5.34 31.31
N ALA A 177 3.62 3.99 31.44
CA ALA A 177 4.90 3.27 31.40
C ALA A 177 5.54 3.29 30.00
N GLN A 178 4.74 3.39 28.94
CA GLN A 178 5.17 3.46 27.55
C GLN A 178 4.14 4.23 26.72
N PRO A 179 4.18 5.59 26.75
CA PRO A 179 3.16 6.44 26.13
C PRO A 179 2.95 6.21 24.61
N ASP A 180 3.99 5.75 23.91
CA ASP A 180 3.88 5.44 22.48
C ASP A 180 2.85 4.33 22.19
N LEU A 181 2.61 3.42 23.15
CA LEU A 181 1.59 2.38 23.03
C LEU A 181 0.15 2.90 23.10
N GLU A 182 -0.05 4.14 23.50
CA GLU A 182 -1.35 4.80 23.54
C GLU A 182 -1.90 5.13 22.14
N TRP A 183 -1.01 5.14 21.15
CA TRP A 183 -1.28 5.57 19.79
C TRP A 183 -1.21 4.42 18.78
N CYS A 184 -1.88 4.62 17.67
CA CYS A 184 -1.78 3.75 16.51
C CYS A 184 -1.93 4.56 15.21
N PRO A 185 -1.47 4.01 14.06
CA PRO A 185 -1.73 4.65 12.78
C PRO A 185 -3.21 4.57 12.44
N PRO A 186 -3.79 5.62 11.84
CA PRO A 186 -5.22 5.66 11.43
C PRO A 186 -5.49 4.92 10.12
N GLY A 187 -4.54 4.13 9.61
CA GLY A 187 -4.59 3.52 8.30
C GLY A 187 -4.18 4.49 7.19
N HIS A 188 -4.00 3.97 5.99
CA HIS A 188 -3.55 4.80 4.86
C HIS A 188 -4.65 5.73 4.27
N GLY A 189 -5.89 5.62 4.72
CA GLY A 189 -6.94 6.60 4.44
C GLY A 189 -6.70 7.98 5.07
N ASP A 190 -5.79 8.07 6.02
CA ASP A 190 -5.32 9.34 6.61
C ASP A 190 -4.63 10.27 5.59
N LEU A 191 -4.26 9.76 4.42
CA LEU A 191 -3.73 10.55 3.30
C LEU A 191 -4.48 11.86 3.11
N TYR A 192 -5.81 11.83 3.11
CA TYR A 192 -6.66 12.99 2.83
C TYR A 192 -6.62 14.01 3.95
N ALA A 193 -6.75 13.56 5.20
CA ALA A 193 -6.71 14.43 6.38
C ALA A 193 -5.30 15.00 6.59
N SER A 194 -4.26 14.19 6.40
CA SER A 194 -2.86 14.62 6.54
C SER A 194 -2.44 15.60 5.43
N LEU A 195 -2.86 15.37 4.19
CA LEU A 195 -2.57 16.28 3.08
C LEU A 195 -3.20 17.67 3.31
N ALA A 196 -4.45 17.71 3.80
CA ALA A 196 -5.13 18.94 4.14
C ALA A 196 -4.55 19.58 5.41
N GLY A 197 -4.42 18.80 6.49
CA GLY A 197 -3.99 19.28 7.79
C GLY A 197 -2.55 19.79 7.85
N SER A 198 -1.68 19.31 6.97
CA SER A 198 -0.30 19.81 6.81
C SER A 198 -0.19 21.10 5.99
N GLY A 199 -1.29 21.55 5.36
CA GLY A 199 -1.29 22.70 4.44
C GLY A 199 -0.78 22.38 3.03
N TRP A 200 -0.34 21.14 2.77
CA TRP A 200 0.15 20.77 1.45
C TRP A 200 -0.93 20.83 0.36
N LEU A 201 -2.18 20.50 0.67
CA LEU A 201 -3.28 20.60 -0.30
C LEU A 201 -3.42 22.04 -0.83
N GLU A 202 -3.46 23.02 0.06
CA GLU A 202 -3.57 24.44 -0.30
C GLU A 202 -2.34 24.93 -1.07
N ARG A 203 -1.16 24.51 -0.63
CA ARG A 203 0.11 24.86 -1.29
C ARG A 203 0.16 24.31 -2.71
N LEU A 204 -0.16 23.03 -2.91
CA LEU A 204 -0.17 22.39 -4.24
C LEU A 204 -1.15 23.08 -5.18
N LEU A 205 -2.37 23.35 -4.71
CA LEU A 205 -3.38 24.09 -5.50
C LEU A 205 -2.92 25.50 -5.84
N GLY A 206 -2.27 26.22 -4.90
CA GLY A 206 -1.69 27.53 -5.12
C GLY A 206 -0.52 27.53 -6.14
N GLU A 207 0.21 26.42 -6.25
CA GLU A 207 1.25 26.18 -7.24
C GLU A 207 0.69 25.71 -8.61
N GLY A 208 -0.65 25.59 -8.76
CA GLY A 208 -1.31 25.14 -9.98
C GLY A 208 -1.35 23.62 -10.16
N ILE A 209 -0.97 22.86 -9.14
CA ILE A 209 -1.03 21.39 -9.18
C ILE A 209 -2.49 20.94 -9.00
N ARG A 210 -2.99 20.18 -9.95
CA ARG A 210 -4.39 19.72 -10.02
C ARG A 210 -4.55 18.23 -9.79
N TYR A 211 -3.55 17.45 -10.22
CA TYR A 211 -3.62 15.99 -10.22
C TYR A 211 -2.63 15.42 -9.22
N ALA A 212 -3.04 14.39 -8.52
CA ALA A 212 -2.15 13.57 -7.70
C ALA A 212 -2.19 12.12 -8.15
N PHE A 213 -1.02 11.53 -8.34
CA PHE A 213 -0.84 10.09 -8.46
C PHE A 213 -0.30 9.55 -7.14
N VAL A 214 -1.05 8.66 -6.50
CA VAL A 214 -0.74 8.11 -5.16
C VAL A 214 -0.44 6.63 -5.28
N SER A 215 0.62 6.17 -4.62
CA SER A 215 0.95 4.74 -4.54
C SER A 215 1.79 4.42 -3.32
N ASN A 216 1.84 3.14 -2.95
CA ASN A 216 2.72 2.68 -1.88
C ASN A 216 4.19 2.73 -2.32
N SER A 217 5.09 3.07 -1.40
CA SER A 217 6.54 3.10 -1.64
C SER A 217 7.14 1.72 -1.90
N ASP A 218 6.49 0.65 -1.44
CA ASP A 218 6.91 -0.74 -1.65
C ASP A 218 6.38 -1.36 -2.96
N ASN A 219 5.63 -0.60 -3.78
CA ASN A 219 5.17 -1.00 -5.11
C ASN A 219 5.96 -0.27 -6.21
N LEU A 220 7.06 -0.85 -6.65
CA LEU A 220 7.94 -0.26 -7.67
C LEU A 220 7.41 -0.34 -9.11
N GLY A 221 6.33 -1.09 -9.34
CA GLY A 221 5.59 -1.06 -10.60
C GLY A 221 4.68 0.16 -10.76
N ALA A 222 4.41 0.88 -9.67
CA ALA A 222 3.53 2.04 -9.64
C ALA A 222 4.30 3.33 -10.00
N THR A 223 4.46 3.60 -11.28
CA THR A 223 5.05 4.84 -11.80
C THR A 223 4.01 5.72 -12.47
N LEU A 224 4.31 7.02 -12.60
CA LEU A 224 3.47 7.93 -13.36
C LEU A 224 3.49 7.52 -14.84
N ASP A 225 2.33 7.14 -15.36
CA ASP A 225 2.16 6.67 -16.74
C ASP A 225 1.48 7.76 -17.58
N PRO A 226 2.04 8.09 -18.76
CA PRO A 226 1.50 9.15 -19.63
C PRO A 226 0.06 8.89 -20.07
N ALA A 227 -0.25 7.67 -20.49
CA ALA A 227 -1.56 7.34 -21.02
C ALA A 227 -2.63 7.34 -19.93
N LEU A 228 -2.28 6.86 -18.71
CA LEU A 228 -3.16 6.91 -17.55
C LEU A 228 -3.41 8.35 -17.07
N LEU A 229 -2.37 9.19 -17.04
CA LEU A 229 -2.51 10.61 -16.69
C LEU A 229 -3.40 11.34 -17.70
N GLY A 230 -3.17 11.12 -19.00
CA GLY A 230 -3.98 11.68 -20.07
C GLY A 230 -5.45 11.27 -19.96
N TRP A 231 -5.70 9.98 -19.81
CA TRP A 231 -7.04 9.43 -19.61
C TRP A 231 -7.73 10.05 -18.38
N PHE A 232 -7.03 10.08 -17.24
CA PHE A 232 -7.62 10.64 -16.02
C PHE A 232 -7.98 12.11 -16.18
N ALA A 233 -7.09 12.91 -16.78
CA ALA A 233 -7.33 14.33 -17.02
C ALA A 233 -8.52 14.57 -17.96
N GLU A 234 -8.71 13.72 -18.99
CA GLU A 234 -9.79 13.82 -19.98
C GLU A 234 -11.12 13.25 -19.48
N SER A 235 -11.07 12.26 -18.59
CA SER A 235 -12.28 11.60 -18.06
C SER A 235 -13.19 12.51 -17.24
N GLY A 236 -12.66 13.62 -16.72
CA GLY A 236 -13.35 14.51 -15.79
C GLY A 236 -13.62 13.90 -14.41
N ALA A 237 -13.16 12.67 -14.16
CA ALA A 237 -13.31 12.01 -12.87
C ALA A 237 -12.58 12.75 -11.75
N SER A 238 -13.20 12.81 -10.57
CA SER A 238 -12.58 13.38 -9.37
C SER A 238 -11.60 12.42 -8.70
N PHE A 239 -11.83 11.11 -8.91
CA PHE A 239 -11.08 10.00 -8.34
C PHE A 239 -11.04 8.84 -9.34
N ALA A 240 -9.90 8.17 -9.45
CA ALA A 240 -9.81 6.89 -10.15
C ALA A 240 -8.88 5.92 -9.43
N MET A 241 -9.23 4.64 -9.50
CA MET A 241 -8.47 3.53 -8.91
C MET A 241 -7.90 2.64 -10.01
N GLU A 242 -6.61 2.37 -9.95
CA GLU A 242 -6.02 1.29 -10.74
C GLU A 242 -6.31 -0.06 -10.08
N VAL A 243 -6.85 -0.99 -10.85
CA VAL A 243 -7.11 -2.36 -10.41
C VAL A 243 -6.47 -3.36 -11.37
N THR A 244 -6.14 -4.53 -10.88
CA THR A 244 -5.59 -5.62 -11.70
C THR A 244 -6.43 -6.88 -11.55
N ARG A 245 -6.34 -7.81 -12.51
CA ARG A 245 -6.99 -9.11 -12.39
C ARG A 245 -6.45 -9.85 -11.17
N ARG A 246 -7.35 -10.40 -10.36
CA ARG A 246 -6.99 -11.23 -9.20
C ARG A 246 -6.35 -12.53 -9.66
N THR A 247 -5.37 -12.98 -8.90
CA THR A 247 -4.74 -14.29 -8.99
C THR A 247 -4.97 -15.06 -7.69
N GLU A 248 -4.59 -16.31 -7.63
CA GLU A 248 -4.66 -17.13 -6.40
C GLU A 248 -3.95 -16.46 -5.20
N ALA A 249 -2.86 -15.72 -5.46
CA ALA A 249 -2.14 -14.99 -4.42
C ALA A 249 -2.95 -13.83 -3.82
N ASP A 250 -3.97 -13.33 -4.53
CA ASP A 250 -4.77 -12.16 -4.14
C ASP A 250 -6.10 -12.51 -3.48
N ARG A 251 -6.41 -13.80 -3.24
CA ARG A 251 -7.72 -14.25 -2.71
C ARG A 251 -8.15 -13.55 -1.43
N LYS A 252 -7.20 -13.18 -0.57
CA LYS A 252 -7.46 -12.53 0.72
C LYS A 252 -7.37 -11.01 0.68
N GLY A 253 -7.10 -10.42 -0.47
CA GLY A 253 -6.95 -8.98 -0.60
C GLY A 253 -8.24 -8.28 -1.03
N GLY A 254 -8.30 -6.95 -0.81
CA GLY A 254 -9.46 -6.12 -1.13
C GLY A 254 -9.81 -6.14 -2.62
N HIS A 255 -11.09 -6.18 -2.91
CA HIS A 255 -11.60 -6.22 -4.28
C HIS A 255 -12.59 -5.09 -4.56
N LEU A 256 -12.68 -4.71 -5.83
CA LEU A 256 -13.69 -3.78 -6.32
C LEU A 256 -15.04 -4.49 -6.48
N ALA A 257 -16.08 -3.83 -6.04
CA ALA A 257 -17.46 -4.25 -6.24
C ALA A 257 -18.34 -3.03 -6.59
N ARG A 258 -19.61 -3.26 -6.85
CA ARG A 258 -20.62 -2.22 -7.03
C ARG A 258 -21.67 -2.37 -5.95
N ARG A 259 -22.02 -1.29 -5.26
CA ARG A 259 -23.09 -1.30 -4.26
C ARG A 259 -24.45 -1.29 -4.98
N LYS A 260 -25.33 -2.25 -4.64
CA LYS A 260 -26.65 -2.38 -5.27
C LYS A 260 -27.58 -1.20 -5.00
N SER A 261 -27.48 -0.57 -3.83
CA SER A 261 -28.41 0.47 -3.40
C SER A 261 -28.30 1.78 -4.21
N ASP A 262 -27.09 2.11 -4.69
CA ASP A 262 -26.81 3.36 -5.39
C ASP A 262 -25.96 3.21 -6.67
N GLY A 263 -25.55 1.99 -6.99
CA GLY A 263 -24.74 1.67 -8.17
C GLY A 263 -23.29 2.16 -8.11
N ARG A 264 -22.83 2.70 -6.97
CA ARG A 264 -21.46 3.22 -6.83
C ARG A 264 -20.44 2.09 -6.76
N LEU A 265 -19.26 2.38 -7.29
CA LEU A 265 -18.09 1.53 -7.04
C LEU A 265 -17.70 1.60 -5.58
N VAL A 266 -17.35 0.47 -4.99
CA VAL A 266 -16.89 0.33 -3.61
C VAL A 266 -15.67 -0.57 -3.55
N LEU A 267 -14.77 -0.27 -2.63
CA LEU A 267 -13.66 -1.14 -2.28
C LEU A 267 -14.06 -1.94 -1.04
N ARG A 268 -14.12 -3.27 -1.16
CA ARG A 268 -14.38 -4.16 -0.02
C ARG A 268 -13.06 -4.78 0.44
N GLU A 269 -12.58 -4.39 1.60
CA GLU A 269 -11.41 -4.98 2.24
C GLU A 269 -11.78 -6.25 3.02
N SER A 270 -10.81 -7.14 3.26
CA SER A 270 -11.06 -8.40 3.98
C SER A 270 -11.62 -8.19 5.39
N ALA A 271 -11.20 -7.12 6.07
CA ALA A 271 -11.72 -6.76 7.38
C ALA A 271 -13.20 -6.30 7.35
N GLN A 272 -13.74 -5.98 6.18
CA GLN A 272 -15.14 -5.58 5.97
C GLN A 272 -16.02 -6.75 5.47
N CYS A 273 -15.43 -7.93 5.33
CA CYS A 273 -16.15 -9.11 4.89
C CYS A 273 -16.75 -9.85 6.11
N PRO A 274 -18.09 -10.05 6.19
CA PRO A 274 -18.68 -10.96 7.15
C PRO A 274 -18.10 -12.37 7.00
N ARG A 275 -17.98 -13.12 8.09
CA ARG A 275 -17.38 -14.46 8.06
C ARG A 275 -18.15 -15.42 7.15
N GLU A 276 -19.46 -15.32 7.13
CA GLU A 276 -20.36 -16.11 6.28
C GLU A 276 -20.14 -15.86 4.79
N ASP A 277 -19.58 -14.70 4.42
CA ASP A 277 -19.35 -14.29 3.03
C ASP A 277 -17.90 -14.59 2.56
N GLU A 278 -17.05 -15.17 3.40
CA GLU A 278 -15.62 -15.35 3.10
C GLU A 278 -15.39 -16.14 1.81
N ALA A 279 -16.19 -17.15 1.54
CA ALA A 279 -16.10 -17.94 0.32
C ALA A 279 -16.38 -17.08 -0.94
N ALA A 280 -17.42 -16.23 -0.89
CA ALA A 280 -17.75 -15.33 -1.98
C ALA A 280 -16.70 -14.21 -2.15
N PHE A 281 -16.17 -13.68 -1.05
CA PHE A 281 -15.09 -12.69 -1.06
C PHE A 281 -13.82 -13.24 -1.74
N GLN A 282 -13.49 -14.50 -1.50
CA GLN A 282 -12.30 -15.17 -2.04
C GLN A 282 -12.52 -15.73 -3.47
N ASP A 283 -13.73 -15.66 -4.01
CA ASP A 283 -14.01 -16.09 -5.38
C ASP A 283 -13.47 -15.07 -6.39
N ILE A 284 -12.27 -15.35 -6.91
CA ILE A 284 -11.58 -14.53 -7.91
C ILE A 284 -12.24 -14.57 -9.30
N GLY A 285 -13.08 -15.55 -9.57
CA GLY A 285 -13.88 -15.64 -10.79
C GLY A 285 -15.05 -14.65 -10.78
N ARG A 286 -15.62 -14.43 -9.60
CA ARG A 286 -16.72 -13.49 -9.36
C ARG A 286 -16.19 -12.07 -9.15
N HIS A 287 -15.41 -11.83 -8.12
CA HIS A 287 -14.80 -10.54 -7.82
C HIS A 287 -13.41 -10.45 -8.44
N ARG A 288 -13.37 -10.07 -9.71
CA ARG A 288 -12.19 -10.20 -10.59
C ARG A 288 -11.12 -9.16 -10.37
N PHE A 289 -11.44 -8.01 -9.75
CA PHE A 289 -10.57 -6.84 -9.72
C PHE A 289 -10.00 -6.59 -8.33
N PHE A 290 -8.67 -6.64 -8.25
CA PHE A 290 -7.90 -6.38 -7.04
C PHE A 290 -7.46 -4.92 -6.98
N ASN A 291 -7.58 -4.29 -5.80
CA ASN A 291 -7.08 -2.94 -5.56
C ASN A 291 -5.55 -2.93 -5.51
N THR A 292 -4.92 -2.18 -6.41
CA THR A 292 -3.46 -2.03 -6.43
C THR A 292 -2.94 -0.99 -5.45
N ASN A 293 -3.80 -0.21 -4.81
CA ASN A 293 -3.47 1.00 -4.06
C ASN A 293 -2.75 2.08 -4.89
N ASN A 294 -2.93 2.06 -6.22
CA ASN A 294 -2.54 3.15 -7.10
C ASN A 294 -3.78 4.00 -7.39
N LEU A 295 -3.77 5.24 -6.99
CA LEU A 295 -4.92 6.14 -7.06
C LEU A 295 -4.58 7.41 -7.82
N TRP A 296 -5.59 7.96 -8.48
CA TRP A 296 -5.57 9.23 -9.17
C TRP A 296 -6.60 10.16 -8.53
N LEU A 297 -6.20 11.38 -8.20
CA LEU A 297 -7.03 12.36 -7.51
C LEU A 297 -7.00 13.70 -8.21
N ARG A 298 -8.14 14.37 -8.25
CA ARG A 298 -8.24 15.81 -8.51
C ARG A 298 -8.19 16.55 -7.17
N LEU A 299 -7.13 17.33 -6.97
CA LEU A 299 -6.90 18.03 -5.70
C LEU A 299 -7.95 19.13 -5.44
N ASP A 300 -8.41 19.81 -6.47
CA ASP A 300 -9.52 20.77 -6.38
C ASP A 300 -10.81 20.08 -5.90
N ARG A 301 -11.13 18.90 -6.42
CA ARG A 301 -12.29 18.10 -6.00
C ARG A 301 -12.13 17.51 -4.62
N LEU A 302 -10.91 17.14 -4.24
CA LEU A 302 -10.63 16.72 -2.87
C LEU A 302 -10.90 17.86 -1.89
N LYS A 303 -10.45 19.08 -2.19
CA LYS A 303 -10.71 20.25 -1.37
C LYS A 303 -12.21 20.50 -1.19
N GLU A 304 -12.96 20.53 -2.30
CA GLU A 304 -14.42 20.68 -2.27
C GLU A 304 -15.11 19.61 -1.39
N ALA A 305 -14.69 18.35 -1.53
CA ALA A 305 -15.26 17.25 -0.75
C ALA A 305 -14.95 17.35 0.75
N LEU A 306 -13.72 17.76 1.11
CA LEU A 306 -13.33 18.01 2.50
C LEU A 306 -14.13 19.16 3.11
N GLU A 307 -14.26 20.28 2.41
CA GLU A 307 -15.02 21.43 2.85
C GLU A 307 -16.51 21.09 3.08
N ALA A 308 -17.11 20.36 2.13
CA ALA A 308 -18.49 19.91 2.22
C ALA A 308 -18.78 18.96 3.39
N ALA A 309 -17.77 18.18 3.80
CA ALA A 309 -17.87 17.22 4.90
C ALA A 309 -17.37 17.75 6.26
N GLY A 310 -17.00 19.03 6.34
CA GLY A 310 -16.53 19.64 7.59
C GLY A 310 -15.06 19.34 7.94
N GLY A 311 -14.21 19.27 6.92
CA GLY A 311 -12.74 19.20 7.05
C GLY A 311 -12.16 17.78 7.02
N TYR A 312 -12.95 16.75 6.74
CA TYR A 312 -12.49 15.38 6.56
C TYR A 312 -13.21 14.70 5.38
N LEU A 313 -12.63 13.64 4.84
CA LEU A 313 -13.29 12.81 3.83
C LEU A 313 -13.99 11.63 4.53
N PRO A 314 -15.31 11.45 4.39
CA PRO A 314 -16.00 10.30 4.95
C PRO A 314 -15.51 9.00 4.30
N LEU A 315 -14.89 8.13 5.09
CA LEU A 315 -14.42 6.83 4.66
C LEU A 315 -15.00 5.74 5.56
N PRO A 316 -15.34 4.56 5.01
CA PRO A 316 -15.73 3.42 5.82
C PRO A 316 -14.68 3.07 6.87
N MET A 317 -15.10 2.93 8.12
CA MET A 317 -14.25 2.58 9.24
C MET A 317 -13.86 1.10 9.17
N ILE A 318 -12.61 0.80 9.43
CA ILE A 318 -12.08 -0.55 9.68
C ILE A 318 -11.80 -0.65 11.18
N ARG A 319 -12.53 -1.52 11.85
CA ARG A 319 -12.42 -1.75 13.30
C ARG A 319 -11.56 -2.98 13.58
N ASN A 320 -10.36 -2.77 14.07
CA ASN A 320 -9.44 -3.84 14.49
C ASN A 320 -9.45 -3.97 16.02
N VAL A 321 -9.65 -5.19 16.54
CA VAL A 321 -9.47 -5.50 17.96
C VAL A 321 -8.05 -6.03 18.15
N LYS A 322 -7.30 -5.41 19.06
CA LYS A 322 -5.91 -5.74 19.40
C LYS A 322 -5.72 -5.67 20.91
N THR A 323 -4.54 -6.05 21.39
CA THR A 323 -4.06 -5.75 22.74
C THR A 323 -3.35 -4.39 22.76
N ALA A 324 -3.36 -3.72 23.90
CA ALA A 324 -2.66 -2.44 24.08
C ALA A 324 -1.16 -2.57 23.79
N ASP A 325 -0.51 -3.58 24.35
CA ASP A 325 0.85 -4.01 23.96
C ASP A 325 0.75 -5.27 23.09
N PRO A 326 1.22 -5.24 21.83
CA PRO A 326 1.22 -6.42 20.94
C PRO A 326 2.06 -7.59 21.45
N ARG A 327 2.99 -7.33 22.38
CA ARG A 327 3.88 -8.34 22.98
C ARG A 327 3.30 -8.95 24.27
N ASP A 328 2.29 -8.30 24.84
CA ASP A 328 1.60 -8.77 26.04
C ASP A 328 0.14 -9.07 25.74
N PRO A 329 -0.23 -10.35 25.55
CA PRO A 329 -1.60 -10.77 25.31
C PRO A 329 -2.53 -10.55 26.51
N ALA A 330 -2.00 -10.29 27.72
CA ALA A 330 -2.76 -9.97 28.91
C ALA A 330 -3.05 -8.45 29.04
N SER A 331 -2.43 -7.61 28.23
CA SER A 331 -2.73 -6.17 28.21
C SER A 331 -4.17 -5.89 27.76
N PRO A 332 -4.76 -4.73 28.17
CA PRO A 332 -6.14 -4.42 27.84
C PRO A 332 -6.45 -4.53 26.34
N ALA A 333 -7.67 -5.00 26.04
CA ALA A 333 -8.17 -4.99 24.68
C ALA A 333 -8.50 -3.56 24.22
N VAL A 334 -8.10 -3.24 23.00
CA VAL A 334 -8.30 -1.92 22.39
C VAL A 334 -8.86 -2.06 20.98
N TYR A 335 -9.64 -1.06 20.57
CA TYR A 335 -9.94 -0.83 19.18
C TYR A 335 -8.85 0.06 18.57
N GLN A 336 -8.36 -0.34 17.41
CA GLN A 336 -7.60 0.50 16.48
C GLN A 336 -8.53 0.81 15.31
N LEU A 337 -8.85 2.09 15.13
CA LEU A 337 -9.77 2.56 14.11
C LEU A 337 -8.94 3.02 12.91
N GLU A 338 -9.12 2.37 11.79
CA GLU A 338 -8.37 2.63 10.56
C GLU A 338 -9.32 2.95 9.41
N THR A 339 -8.78 3.55 8.36
CA THR A 339 -9.46 3.74 7.08
C THR A 339 -8.52 3.40 5.93
N ALA A 340 -9.10 2.96 4.81
CA ALA A 340 -8.38 2.65 3.59
C ALA A 340 -8.51 3.79 2.57
N MET A 341 -7.40 4.24 1.97
CA MET A 341 -7.44 5.33 0.99
C MET A 341 -8.27 4.99 -0.25
N GLY A 342 -8.27 3.73 -0.69
CA GLY A 342 -9.05 3.29 -1.83
C GLY A 342 -10.57 3.37 -1.60
N ALA A 343 -11.02 3.32 -0.33
CA ALA A 343 -12.43 3.50 0.01
C ALA A 343 -12.99 4.87 -0.38
N ALA A 344 -12.13 5.86 -0.64
CA ALA A 344 -12.53 7.17 -1.17
C ALA A 344 -13.26 7.09 -2.53
N ILE A 345 -13.18 5.96 -3.24
CA ILE A 345 -13.97 5.72 -4.46
C ILE A 345 -15.47 5.92 -4.21
N GLU A 346 -15.94 5.71 -2.97
CA GLU A 346 -17.34 5.91 -2.58
C GLU A 346 -17.69 7.37 -2.29
N SER A 347 -16.67 8.18 -1.96
CA SER A 347 -16.85 9.58 -1.52
C SER A 347 -17.00 10.55 -2.70
N PHE A 348 -16.57 10.15 -3.90
CA PHE A 348 -16.61 11.00 -5.09
C PHE A 348 -17.69 10.56 -6.07
N ALA A 349 -18.57 11.50 -6.44
CA ALA A 349 -19.50 11.26 -7.54
C ALA A 349 -18.72 11.09 -8.86
N GLY A 350 -19.08 10.08 -9.64
CA GLY A 350 -18.40 9.79 -10.91
C GLY A 350 -16.97 9.24 -10.76
N ALA A 351 -16.62 8.71 -9.58
CA ALA A 351 -15.37 7.98 -9.39
C ALA A 351 -15.27 6.81 -10.36
N GLN A 352 -14.09 6.54 -10.88
CA GLN A 352 -13.82 5.53 -11.88
C GLN A 352 -12.81 4.50 -11.38
N ALA A 353 -12.74 3.38 -12.08
CA ALA A 353 -11.66 2.41 -11.96
C ALA A 353 -11.18 2.03 -13.35
N ILE A 354 -9.90 1.64 -13.45
CA ILE A 354 -9.28 1.21 -14.70
C ILE A 354 -8.47 -0.07 -14.46
N GLU A 355 -8.65 -1.05 -15.34
CA GLU A 355 -7.88 -2.28 -15.32
C GLU A 355 -6.48 -2.02 -15.87
N VAL A 356 -5.45 -2.31 -15.05
CA VAL A 356 -4.04 -2.17 -15.42
C VAL A 356 -3.35 -3.53 -15.48
N GLY A 357 -2.26 -3.59 -16.25
CA GLY A 357 -1.41 -4.78 -16.31
C GLY A 357 -0.77 -5.10 -14.95
N ARG A 358 -0.50 -6.39 -14.71
CA ARG A 358 0.12 -6.86 -13.47
C ARG A 358 1.51 -6.27 -13.22
N SER A 359 2.20 -5.79 -14.24
CA SER A 359 3.48 -5.07 -14.12
C SER A 359 3.39 -3.81 -13.24
N ARG A 360 2.21 -3.23 -13.08
CA ARG A 360 1.99 -2.08 -12.22
C ARG A 360 1.76 -2.44 -10.74
N PHE A 361 1.75 -3.73 -10.41
CA PHE A 361 1.50 -4.21 -9.06
C PHE A 361 2.49 -5.31 -8.65
N ALA A 362 3.57 -4.91 -8.00
CA ALA A 362 4.60 -5.80 -7.46
C ALA A 362 4.98 -5.40 -6.02
N PRO A 363 4.01 -5.44 -5.07
CA PRO A 363 4.27 -5.07 -3.68
C PRO A 363 5.11 -6.14 -3.00
N VAL A 364 5.94 -5.70 -2.06
CA VAL A 364 6.72 -6.59 -1.19
C VAL A 364 6.11 -6.53 0.21
N LYS A 365 5.35 -7.55 0.61
CA LYS A 365 4.72 -7.64 1.94
C LYS A 365 5.39 -8.65 2.85
N THR A 366 6.03 -9.65 2.26
CA THR A 366 6.68 -10.77 2.94
C THR A 366 8.11 -10.96 2.44
N THR A 367 8.88 -11.76 3.14
CA THR A 367 10.21 -12.20 2.68
C THR A 367 10.12 -13.07 1.43
N GLY A 368 9.01 -13.79 1.23
CA GLY A 368 8.73 -14.51 0.00
C GLY A 368 8.60 -13.56 -1.20
N ASP A 369 7.86 -12.45 -1.04
CA ASP A 369 7.76 -11.42 -2.08
C ASP A 369 9.14 -10.80 -2.38
N LEU A 370 9.92 -10.55 -1.33
CA LEU A 370 11.28 -10.00 -1.47
C LEU A 370 12.18 -10.97 -2.25
N LEU A 371 12.09 -12.28 -1.97
CA LEU A 371 12.82 -13.29 -2.71
C LEU A 371 12.45 -13.30 -4.19
N VAL A 372 11.16 -13.19 -4.51
CA VAL A 372 10.67 -13.09 -5.91
C VAL A 372 11.28 -11.89 -6.61
N VAL A 373 11.21 -10.71 -5.99
CA VAL A 373 11.73 -9.46 -6.57
C VAL A 373 13.25 -9.51 -6.78
N ARG A 374 13.99 -10.14 -5.88
CA ARG A 374 15.45 -10.31 -5.97
C ARG A 374 15.87 -11.37 -6.99
N SER A 375 14.97 -12.29 -7.33
CA SER A 375 15.28 -13.42 -8.23
C SER A 375 15.16 -13.04 -9.70
N SER A 376 15.51 -14.00 -10.58
CA SER A 376 15.33 -13.87 -12.03
C SER A 376 13.86 -13.95 -12.50
N ALA A 377 12.90 -14.15 -11.58
CA ALA A 377 11.47 -14.00 -11.89
C ALA A 377 11.10 -12.55 -12.20
N CYS A 378 11.89 -11.60 -11.70
CA CYS A 378 11.74 -10.17 -11.96
C CYS A 378 12.97 -9.61 -12.67
N ARG A 379 12.80 -8.48 -13.33
CA ARG A 379 13.87 -7.69 -13.94
C ARG A 379 13.75 -6.23 -13.54
N LEU A 380 14.86 -5.54 -13.47
CA LEU A 380 14.92 -4.08 -13.40
C LEU A 380 14.88 -3.54 -14.83
N THR A 381 13.94 -2.65 -15.11
CA THR A 381 13.82 -1.99 -16.42
C THR A 381 14.68 -0.73 -16.49
N ASP A 382 14.90 -0.19 -17.69
CA ASP A 382 15.68 1.03 -17.91
C ASP A 382 15.05 2.27 -17.26
N ASP A 383 13.75 2.24 -17.04
CA ASP A 383 13.00 3.27 -16.30
C ASP A 383 12.85 2.96 -14.80
N HIS A 384 13.73 2.10 -14.29
CA HIS A 384 13.86 1.73 -12.88
C HIS A 384 12.60 1.12 -12.23
N ARG A 385 11.75 0.46 -13.02
CA ARG A 385 10.65 -0.36 -12.49
C ARG A 385 11.12 -1.80 -12.24
N ILE A 386 10.50 -2.44 -11.29
CA ILE A 386 10.62 -3.88 -11.12
C ILE A 386 9.40 -4.53 -11.78
N GLU A 387 9.66 -5.36 -12.78
CA GLU A 387 8.62 -6.08 -13.52
C GLU A 387 8.90 -7.56 -13.51
N LEU A 388 7.84 -8.36 -13.61
CA LEU A 388 8.00 -9.79 -13.89
C LEU A 388 8.69 -9.98 -15.24
N ASP A 389 9.58 -10.98 -15.33
CA ASP A 389 10.16 -11.39 -16.63
C ASP A 389 9.02 -11.74 -17.59
N PRO A 390 9.04 -11.24 -18.85
CA PRO A 390 7.99 -11.50 -19.83
C PRO A 390 7.63 -12.98 -20.04
N VAL A 391 8.59 -13.87 -19.88
CA VAL A 391 8.37 -15.32 -19.98
C VAL A 391 7.32 -15.81 -18.99
N ARG A 392 7.11 -15.09 -17.90
CA ARG A 392 6.13 -15.43 -16.86
C ARG A 392 4.68 -15.04 -17.19
N GLN A 393 4.46 -14.32 -18.28
CA GLN A 393 3.11 -13.94 -18.74
C GLN A 393 2.23 -13.33 -17.62
N GLY A 394 2.85 -12.52 -16.73
CA GLY A 394 2.15 -11.86 -15.63
C GLY A 394 1.86 -12.73 -14.39
N GLN A 395 2.33 -13.99 -14.37
CA GLN A 395 2.12 -14.92 -13.26
C GLN A 395 3.36 -14.95 -12.33
N PRO A 396 3.31 -14.33 -11.12
CA PRO A 396 4.42 -14.43 -10.18
C PRO A 396 4.57 -15.87 -9.65
N PRO A 397 5.78 -16.30 -9.27
CA PRO A 397 5.93 -17.56 -8.58
C PRO A 397 5.29 -17.50 -7.21
N LEU A 398 4.64 -18.56 -6.77
CA LEU A 398 4.19 -18.71 -5.40
C LEU A 398 5.37 -19.13 -4.53
N VAL A 399 5.69 -18.33 -3.51
CA VAL A 399 6.79 -18.63 -2.58
C VAL A 399 6.22 -18.78 -1.18
N ASP A 400 6.35 -19.98 -0.63
CA ASP A 400 5.93 -20.35 0.72
C ASP A 400 7.17 -20.70 1.55
N LEU A 401 7.55 -19.80 2.45
CA LEU A 401 8.70 -19.94 3.33
C LEU A 401 8.24 -20.22 4.77
N ASP A 402 8.91 -21.14 5.44
CA ASP A 402 8.64 -21.46 6.85
C ASP A 402 8.74 -20.22 7.73
N GLY A 403 7.60 -19.74 8.24
CA GLY A 403 7.52 -18.53 9.05
C GLY A 403 8.30 -18.58 10.36
N ARG A 404 8.66 -19.77 10.84
CA ARG A 404 9.52 -19.94 12.04
C ARG A 404 10.94 -19.46 11.78
N HIS A 405 11.44 -19.56 10.55
CA HIS A 405 12.82 -19.28 10.18
C HIS A 405 12.97 -18.09 9.23
N TYR A 406 11.99 -17.84 8.37
CA TYR A 406 12.11 -16.88 7.26
C TYR A 406 11.10 -15.74 7.28
N ARG A 407 10.37 -15.61 8.39
CA ARG A 407 9.45 -14.46 8.56
C ARG A 407 10.17 -13.12 8.49
N PHE A 408 11.40 -13.07 9.00
CA PHE A 408 12.22 -11.86 9.07
C PHE A 408 13.27 -11.83 7.97
N VAL A 409 13.73 -10.63 7.61
CA VAL A 409 14.71 -10.41 6.55
C VAL A 409 16.02 -11.14 6.84
N ASP A 410 16.50 -11.12 8.08
CA ASP A 410 17.75 -11.82 8.48
C ASP A 410 17.66 -13.32 8.20
N GLY A 411 16.49 -13.92 8.41
CA GLY A 411 16.25 -15.32 8.07
C GLY A 411 16.33 -15.57 6.57
N LEU A 412 15.76 -14.66 5.76
CA LEU A 412 15.88 -14.73 4.30
C LEU A 412 17.33 -14.58 3.84
N GLU A 413 18.10 -13.65 4.41
CA GLU A 413 19.53 -13.50 4.10
C GLU A 413 20.32 -14.78 4.44
N GLY A 414 19.95 -15.47 5.53
CA GLY A 414 20.52 -16.77 5.88
C GLY A 414 20.14 -17.88 4.89
N LEU A 415 18.96 -17.84 4.27
CA LEU A 415 18.53 -18.80 3.25
C LEU A 415 19.30 -18.61 1.93
N VAL A 416 19.55 -17.38 1.53
CA VAL A 416 20.15 -17.02 0.23
C VAL A 416 21.35 -16.08 0.37
N PRO A 417 22.39 -16.45 1.13
CA PRO A 417 23.51 -15.56 1.46
C PRO A 417 24.32 -15.14 0.22
N GLU A 418 24.28 -15.93 -0.83
CA GLU A 418 25.00 -15.71 -2.09
C GLU A 418 24.08 -15.16 -3.20
N GLY A 419 22.86 -14.71 -2.82
CA GLY A 419 21.86 -14.18 -3.73
C GLY A 419 20.69 -15.13 -3.98
N ALA A 420 19.61 -14.58 -4.52
CA ALA A 420 18.39 -15.33 -4.78
C ALA A 420 18.58 -16.41 -5.85
N PRO A 421 17.94 -17.60 -5.71
CA PRO A 421 17.94 -18.63 -6.74
C PRO A 421 17.23 -18.14 -8.00
N CYS A 422 17.49 -18.81 -9.12
CA CYS A 422 16.74 -18.55 -10.34
C CYS A 422 15.31 -19.10 -10.22
N LEU A 423 14.32 -18.18 -10.21
CA LEU A 423 12.88 -18.50 -10.17
C LEU A 423 12.17 -18.25 -11.50
N ARG A 424 12.91 -18.05 -12.59
CA ARG A 424 12.34 -17.66 -13.88
C ARG A 424 11.25 -18.61 -14.35
N ASP A 425 11.50 -19.92 -14.23
CA ASP A 425 10.61 -20.99 -14.65
C ASP A 425 9.94 -21.71 -13.46
N CYS A 426 10.10 -21.18 -12.25
CA CYS A 426 9.49 -21.73 -11.03
C CYS A 426 8.03 -21.26 -10.91
N ARG A 427 7.09 -22.19 -10.74
CA ARG A 427 5.70 -21.92 -10.47
C ARG A 427 5.45 -21.79 -8.98
N LYS A 428 6.03 -22.71 -8.19
CA LYS A 428 5.89 -22.75 -6.74
C LYS A 428 7.18 -23.18 -6.07
N LEU A 429 7.61 -22.42 -5.06
CA LEU A 429 8.67 -22.79 -4.13
C LEU A 429 8.07 -22.98 -2.74
N SER A 430 8.31 -24.11 -2.10
CA SER A 430 7.99 -24.35 -0.70
C SER A 430 9.26 -24.72 0.07
N VAL A 431 9.54 -24.03 1.17
CA VAL A 431 10.69 -24.28 2.04
C VAL A 431 10.20 -24.44 3.48
N GLN A 432 10.31 -25.67 4.01
CA GLN A 432 9.92 -26.02 5.37
C GLN A 432 11.17 -26.51 6.13
N GLY A 433 11.49 -25.89 7.27
CA GLY A 433 12.73 -26.14 8.00
C GLY A 433 13.87 -25.22 7.56
N ARG A 434 15.11 -25.50 8.00
CA ARG A 434 16.27 -24.63 7.83
C ARG A 434 17.12 -25.07 6.62
N PHE A 435 17.20 -24.19 5.63
CA PHE A 435 17.99 -24.41 4.41
C PHE A 435 18.94 -23.24 4.13
N ARG A 436 19.95 -23.51 3.30
CA ARG A 436 20.84 -22.53 2.72
C ARG A 436 21.05 -22.87 1.26
N PHE A 437 20.74 -21.94 0.36
CA PHE A 437 20.87 -22.13 -1.08
C PHE A 437 22.20 -21.53 -1.54
N ALA A 438 23.01 -22.36 -2.18
CA ALA A 438 24.25 -21.92 -2.82
C ALA A 438 23.96 -21.09 -4.07
N GLN A 439 24.94 -20.30 -4.51
CA GLN A 439 24.87 -19.59 -5.78
C GLN A 439 24.63 -20.54 -6.95
N GLY A 440 23.76 -20.15 -7.87
CA GLY A 440 23.48 -20.92 -9.09
C GLY A 440 22.48 -22.07 -8.90
N VAL A 441 21.69 -22.04 -7.83
CA VAL A 441 20.49 -22.87 -7.70
C VAL A 441 19.43 -22.37 -8.69
N VAL A 442 18.88 -23.28 -9.49
CA VAL A 442 17.82 -23.02 -10.49
C VAL A 442 16.60 -23.85 -10.14
N LEU A 443 15.45 -23.18 -9.95
CA LEU A 443 14.20 -23.82 -9.58
C LEU A 443 13.23 -23.79 -10.78
N ARG A 444 12.59 -24.94 -11.07
CA ARG A 444 11.65 -25.08 -12.19
C ARG A 444 10.36 -25.73 -11.73
N GLY A 445 9.24 -25.37 -12.36
CA GLY A 445 7.93 -25.92 -12.04
C GLY A 445 7.62 -25.78 -10.54
N GLU A 446 7.45 -26.89 -9.85
CA GLU A 446 7.26 -26.91 -8.40
C GLU A 446 8.48 -27.49 -7.71
N ALA A 447 9.05 -26.75 -6.79
CA ALA A 447 10.18 -27.15 -5.96
C ALA A 447 9.80 -27.10 -4.48
N ALA A 448 10.02 -28.21 -3.77
CA ALA A 448 9.73 -28.31 -2.35
C ALA A 448 10.97 -28.84 -1.61
N PHE A 449 11.30 -28.18 -0.53
CA PHE A 449 12.38 -28.53 0.39
C PHE A 449 11.78 -28.67 1.79
N ALA A 450 11.95 -29.82 2.42
CA ALA A 450 11.44 -30.08 3.76
C ALA A 450 12.51 -30.77 4.60
N HIS A 451 12.70 -30.27 5.82
CA HIS A 451 13.62 -30.83 6.81
C HIS A 451 13.12 -30.54 8.22
N ASP A 452 12.97 -31.56 9.01
CA ASP A 452 12.43 -31.47 10.39
C ASP A 452 13.50 -31.32 11.46
N GLY A 453 14.80 -31.41 11.09
CA GLY A 453 15.91 -31.30 12.03
C GLY A 453 16.32 -29.85 12.31
N ASP A 454 17.04 -29.63 13.42
CA ASP A 454 17.51 -28.29 13.84
C ASP A 454 18.69 -27.76 12.98
N GLY A 455 19.35 -28.63 12.22
CA GLY A 455 20.49 -28.27 11.38
C GLY A 455 20.08 -27.54 10.10
N VAL A 456 20.99 -26.71 9.56
CA VAL A 456 20.82 -26.09 8.24
C VAL A 456 21.19 -27.09 7.15
N GLN A 457 20.32 -27.31 6.19
CA GLN A 457 20.57 -28.15 5.04
C GLN A 457 21.07 -27.31 3.86
N GLU A 458 22.23 -27.69 3.31
CA GLU A 458 22.78 -27.02 2.13
C GLU A 458 22.11 -27.53 0.85
N VAL A 459 21.63 -26.60 0.00
CA VAL A 459 21.17 -26.88 -1.35
C VAL A 459 22.27 -26.45 -2.31
N ALA A 460 22.99 -27.43 -2.86
CA ALA A 460 24.10 -27.17 -3.76
C ALA A 460 23.64 -26.55 -5.08
N ARG A 461 24.56 -25.94 -5.84
CA ARG A 461 24.33 -25.49 -7.21
C ARG A 461 23.71 -26.62 -8.05
N GLY A 462 22.61 -26.35 -8.75
CA GLY A 462 21.93 -27.36 -9.56
C GLY A 462 20.52 -26.94 -9.98
N ASN A 463 19.85 -27.83 -10.70
CA ASN A 463 18.45 -27.67 -11.10
C ASN A 463 17.56 -28.53 -10.19
N TYR A 464 16.49 -27.94 -9.68
CA TYR A 464 15.55 -28.59 -8.77
C TYR A 464 14.11 -28.30 -9.19
N GLY A 465 13.22 -29.21 -8.80
CA GLY A 465 11.78 -29.10 -9.07
C GLY A 465 11.34 -29.97 -10.26
N THR A 466 10.07 -29.81 -10.66
CA THR A 466 9.44 -30.58 -11.73
C THR A 466 9.66 -29.92 -13.08
N GLU A 467 9.81 -30.72 -14.16
CA GLU A 467 9.84 -30.17 -15.52
C GLU A 467 8.51 -29.47 -15.85
N PRO A 468 8.53 -28.30 -16.53
CA PRO A 468 7.31 -27.67 -17.02
C PRO A 468 6.65 -28.60 -18.05
N GLY A 469 5.51 -29.19 -17.71
CA GLY A 469 4.71 -30.01 -18.62
C GLY A 469 4.72 -31.54 -18.40
N GLY A 470 5.37 -32.05 -17.38
CA GLY A 470 5.20 -33.42 -16.93
C GLY A 470 3.88 -33.56 -16.14
N ALA A 471 2.79 -33.91 -16.84
CA ALA A 471 1.62 -34.47 -16.15
C ALA A 471 2.03 -35.81 -15.52
N ALA A 472 1.77 -35.98 -14.22
CA ALA A 472 1.84 -37.28 -13.55
C ALA A 472 0.67 -38.15 -13.95
#